data_b5dabd5b607b8a9188ebdd1f79fb5fd2
#
_entry.id   b5dabd5b607b8a9188ebdd1f79fb5fd2
#
_cell.length_a   1.000
_cell.length_b   1.000
_cell.length_c   1.000
_cell.angle_alpha   90.00
_cell.angle_beta   90.00
_cell.angle_gamma   90.00
#
_symmetry.space_group_name_H-M   'P 1'
#
loop_
_entity.id
_entity.type
_entity.pdbx_description
1 polymer ?
#
loop_
_entity_poly.entity_id
_entity_poly.type
_entity_poly.pdbx_seq_one_letter_code
_entity_poly.pdbx_strand_id
1 'polypeptide(L)'
;MVYPLDSIQAFDESQPWWEHTDSKAIERGSLIWAFLPYVDQVPYEVVPRGRKEPTLHDRAYVTIKPLDIKKPGKRSDLPVAAMPLGSKEVWSLYRAKKRPSLVLAKTKTAVDRSVLHGNPRKNTAPSLIVAPYFGVDQEGNRAGYPPEFVERVRHIWYPQFFWDMLPISGTSESLLRFEQAQPVGYNYLSYETTGYKLSEYAMSVIDEVFHFYLNDNMLAEGILKAYQDVIKDLFYD
;
A
#
# COMPACT_ATOMS: atom_id res chain seq x y z
N MET A 1 23.57 2.50 5.02
CA MET A 1 22.55 2.36 6.09
C MET A 1 23.05 1.22 6.96
N VAL A 2 23.07 1.35 8.29
CA VAL A 2 23.50 0.28 9.19
C VAL A 2 22.26 -0.23 9.90
N TYR A 3 21.94 -1.49 9.70
CA TYR A 3 20.82 -2.16 10.35
C TYR A 3 21.22 -2.72 11.71
N PRO A 4 20.31 -2.81 12.69
CA PRO A 4 20.55 -3.53 13.95
C PRO A 4 20.90 -4.99 13.68
N LEU A 5 21.86 -5.53 14.48
CA LEU A 5 22.33 -6.91 14.30
C LEU A 5 21.24 -7.97 14.51
N ASP A 6 20.20 -7.62 15.25
CA ASP A 6 19.03 -8.44 15.53
C ASP A 6 17.91 -8.27 14.47
N SER A 7 18.21 -7.67 13.32
CA SER A 7 17.24 -7.52 12.21
C SER A 7 17.56 -8.48 11.07
N ILE A 8 16.53 -8.91 10.34
CA ILE A 8 16.70 -9.77 9.17
C ILE A 8 17.51 -9.10 8.05
N GLN A 9 17.53 -7.76 8.01
CA GLN A 9 18.32 -7.00 7.05
C GLN A 9 19.83 -7.13 7.30
N ALA A 10 20.25 -7.41 8.55
CA ALA A 10 21.63 -7.67 8.90
C ALA A 10 22.00 -9.16 8.85
N PHE A 11 21.06 -10.06 8.56
CA PHE A 11 21.29 -11.50 8.54
C PHE A 11 22.23 -11.94 7.40
N ASP A 12 22.20 -11.22 6.27
CA ASP A 12 23.17 -11.35 5.19
C ASP A 12 23.70 -9.96 4.78
N GLU A 13 24.76 -9.49 5.38
CA GLU A 13 25.37 -8.19 5.10
C GLU A 13 26.04 -8.12 3.71
N SER A 14 26.20 -9.25 3.01
CA SER A 14 26.80 -9.28 1.67
C SER A 14 25.88 -8.70 0.60
N GLN A 15 24.59 -8.59 0.90
CA GLN A 15 23.55 -8.12 -0.02
C GLN A 15 23.00 -6.77 0.42
N PRO A 16 22.92 -5.77 -0.48
CA PRO A 16 22.24 -4.52 -0.16
C PRO A 16 20.75 -4.79 0.06
N TRP A 17 20.14 -4.10 1.03
CA TRP A 17 18.69 -4.17 1.23
C TRP A 17 17.94 -3.27 0.24
N TRP A 18 18.36 -2.01 0.17
CA TRP A 18 17.84 -1.02 -0.76
C TRP A 18 18.86 -0.70 -1.86
N GLU A 19 18.41 -0.60 -3.09
CA GLU A 19 19.17 -0.16 -4.25
C GLU A 19 18.66 1.18 -4.74
N HIS A 20 19.58 2.08 -5.10
CA HIS A 20 19.24 3.31 -5.82
C HIS A 20 19.05 3.00 -7.31
N THR A 21 18.05 3.62 -7.93
CA THR A 21 17.77 3.49 -9.37
C THR A 21 17.40 4.82 -10.00
N ASP A 22 18.01 5.15 -11.11
CA ASP A 22 17.68 6.30 -11.94
C ASP A 22 16.47 6.02 -12.85
N SER A 23 16.02 4.77 -12.89
CA SER A 23 14.87 4.38 -13.70
C SER A 23 13.59 4.98 -13.13
N LYS A 24 12.81 5.64 -13.99
CA LYS A 24 11.45 6.10 -13.67
C LYS A 24 10.41 4.98 -13.81
N ALA A 25 10.80 3.82 -14.28
CA ALA A 25 9.91 2.68 -14.40
C ALA A 25 9.59 2.12 -13.00
N ILE A 26 8.31 2.01 -12.69
CA ILE A 26 7.87 1.34 -11.47
C ILE A 26 7.88 -0.16 -11.70
N GLU A 27 8.53 -0.86 -10.78
CA GLU A 27 8.60 -2.31 -10.75
C GLU A 27 8.15 -2.82 -9.38
N ARG A 28 7.99 -4.13 -9.26
CA ARG A 28 7.85 -4.77 -7.96
C ARG A 28 9.09 -4.48 -7.11
N GLY A 29 8.91 -4.17 -5.84
CA GLY A 29 9.99 -3.74 -4.94
C GLY A 29 10.28 -2.23 -4.99
N SER A 30 9.73 -1.46 -5.93
CA SER A 30 9.89 0.00 -5.95
C SER A 30 9.27 0.65 -4.72
N LEU A 31 9.99 1.61 -4.13
CA LEU A 31 9.48 2.49 -3.09
C LEU A 31 8.88 3.75 -3.74
N ILE A 32 7.63 4.02 -3.46
CA ILE A 32 6.90 5.17 -4.02
C ILE A 32 6.20 5.97 -2.93
N TRP A 33 5.90 7.24 -3.20
CA TRP A 33 4.95 8.02 -2.44
C TRP A 33 3.56 7.90 -3.08
N ALA A 34 2.53 7.60 -2.27
CA ALA A 34 1.16 7.59 -2.73
C ALA A 34 0.20 8.13 -1.65
N PHE A 35 -0.94 8.69 -2.07
CA PHE A 35 -2.05 8.96 -1.15
C PHE A 35 -2.86 7.68 -0.95
N LEU A 36 -2.77 7.12 0.26
CA LEU A 36 -3.46 5.89 0.61
C LEU A 36 -4.67 6.17 1.48
N PRO A 37 -5.87 5.77 1.08
CA PRO A 37 -7.08 5.86 1.88
C PRO A 37 -6.99 4.98 3.13
N TYR A 38 -7.60 5.47 4.21
CA TYR A 38 -7.83 4.68 5.43
C TYR A 38 -9.04 3.78 5.21
N VAL A 39 -8.80 2.59 4.68
CA VAL A 39 -9.87 1.63 4.33
C VAL A 39 -10.51 0.96 5.55
N ASP A 40 -9.86 1.03 6.71
CA ASP A 40 -10.35 0.59 8.01
C ASP A 40 -11.42 1.52 8.61
N GLN A 41 -11.57 2.73 8.07
CA GLN A 41 -12.56 3.71 8.48
C GLN A 41 -13.80 3.65 7.60
N VAL A 42 -14.97 3.91 8.20
CA VAL A 42 -16.22 4.01 7.42
C VAL A 42 -16.10 5.18 6.42
N PRO A 43 -16.21 4.92 5.12
CA PRO A 43 -16.17 5.99 4.12
C PRO A 43 -17.44 6.83 4.16
N TYR A 44 -17.35 7.99 3.53
CA TYR A 44 -18.52 8.81 3.26
C TYR A 44 -19.02 8.56 1.84
N GLU A 45 -20.32 8.62 1.65
CA GLU A 45 -20.97 8.69 0.34
C GLU A 45 -21.16 10.17 -0.03
N VAL A 46 -20.78 10.50 -1.27
CA VAL A 46 -21.00 11.82 -1.86
C VAL A 46 -22.16 11.71 -2.86
N VAL A 47 -23.29 12.31 -2.51
CA VAL A 47 -24.52 12.27 -3.32
C VAL A 47 -24.67 13.58 -4.10
N PRO A 48 -24.57 13.56 -5.42
CA PRO A 48 -24.84 14.75 -6.25
C PRO A 48 -26.31 15.22 -6.11
N ARG A 49 -26.52 16.53 -5.97
CA ARG A 49 -27.84 17.13 -5.75
C ARG A 49 -28.28 18.08 -6.87
N GLY A 50 -27.41 18.41 -7.80
CA GLY A 50 -27.69 19.34 -8.87
C GLY A 50 -26.61 20.39 -9.06
N ARG A 51 -26.92 21.45 -9.77
CA ARG A 51 -26.04 22.59 -10.08
C ARG A 51 -26.72 23.91 -9.76
N LYS A 52 -25.95 24.90 -9.31
CA LYS A 52 -26.47 26.26 -9.10
C LYS A 52 -26.74 26.94 -10.45
N GLU A 53 -25.82 26.76 -11.39
CA GLU A 53 -25.87 27.36 -12.71
C GLU A 53 -25.89 26.26 -13.77
N PRO A 54 -26.93 26.17 -14.60
CA PRO A 54 -27.07 25.11 -15.61
C PRO A 54 -25.93 25.04 -16.61
N THR A 55 -25.26 26.16 -16.88
CA THR A 55 -24.14 26.28 -17.83
C THR A 55 -22.79 25.82 -17.28
N LEU A 56 -22.64 25.72 -15.97
CA LEU A 56 -21.38 25.29 -15.30
C LEU A 56 -21.39 23.78 -15.10
N HIS A 57 -20.93 23.05 -16.10
CA HIS A 57 -20.92 21.58 -16.12
C HIS A 57 -19.86 20.93 -15.22
N ASP A 58 -18.85 21.70 -14.80
CA ASP A 58 -17.76 21.30 -13.92
C ASP A 58 -18.08 21.43 -12.41
N ARG A 59 -19.27 21.95 -12.06
CA ARG A 59 -19.70 22.21 -10.68
C ARG A 59 -20.91 21.38 -10.32
N ALA A 60 -20.97 20.93 -9.05
CA ALA A 60 -22.11 20.23 -8.49
C ALA A 60 -22.29 20.59 -7.01
N TYR A 61 -23.54 20.64 -6.55
CA TYR A 61 -23.87 20.53 -5.13
C TYR A 61 -23.88 19.08 -4.73
N VAL A 62 -23.32 18.80 -3.56
CA VAL A 62 -23.25 17.45 -3.01
C VAL A 62 -23.75 17.41 -1.56
N THR A 63 -24.35 16.31 -1.18
CA THR A 63 -24.58 15.95 0.22
C THR A 63 -23.58 14.86 0.59
N ILE A 64 -22.92 15.00 1.73
CA ILE A 64 -21.98 14.02 2.27
C ILE A 64 -22.62 13.35 3.46
N LYS A 65 -22.64 12.02 3.49
CA LYS A 65 -23.17 11.21 4.60
C LYS A 65 -22.33 9.94 4.76
N PRO A 66 -22.34 9.27 5.94
CA PRO A 66 -21.69 7.95 6.07
C PRO A 66 -22.24 6.97 5.03
N LEU A 67 -21.35 6.18 4.42
CA LEU A 67 -21.75 5.13 3.49
C LEU A 67 -22.39 3.96 4.26
N ASP A 68 -23.58 3.56 3.87
CA ASP A 68 -24.25 2.35 4.34
C ASP A 68 -24.51 1.43 3.15
N ILE A 69 -23.86 0.28 3.11
CA ILE A 69 -24.00 -0.69 2.01
C ILE A 69 -25.44 -1.20 1.87
N LYS A 70 -26.22 -1.22 2.97
CA LYS A 70 -27.64 -1.66 2.95
C LYS A 70 -28.58 -0.59 2.43
N LYS A 71 -28.17 0.68 2.56
CA LYS A 71 -28.98 1.85 2.17
C LYS A 71 -28.14 2.85 1.38
N PRO A 72 -27.55 2.44 0.23
CA PRO A 72 -26.82 3.37 -0.61
C PRO A 72 -27.75 4.52 -1.04
N GLY A 73 -27.18 5.68 -1.26
CA GLY A 73 -27.94 6.83 -1.74
C GLY A 73 -28.64 6.49 -3.04
N LYS A 74 -29.91 6.87 -3.14
CA LYS A 74 -30.61 6.75 -4.41
C LYS A 74 -29.94 7.65 -5.43
N ARG A 75 -29.78 7.17 -6.65
CA ARG A 75 -29.36 7.99 -7.78
C ARG A 75 -30.26 9.23 -7.81
N SER A 76 -29.67 10.41 -7.89
CA SER A 76 -30.45 11.63 -8.08
C SER A 76 -31.21 11.52 -9.39
N ASP A 77 -32.50 11.89 -9.39
CA ASP A 77 -33.31 11.93 -10.61
C ASP A 77 -32.77 12.98 -11.61
N LEU A 78 -31.90 13.86 -11.14
CA LEU A 78 -31.22 14.86 -11.93
C LEU A 78 -29.77 14.43 -12.22
N PRO A 79 -29.44 14.02 -13.46
CA PRO A 79 -28.07 13.70 -13.82
C PRO A 79 -27.16 14.93 -13.67
N VAL A 80 -26.07 14.79 -12.94
CA VAL A 80 -25.04 15.83 -12.80
C VAL A 80 -23.86 15.41 -13.66
N ALA A 81 -23.58 16.12 -14.75
CA ALA A 81 -22.54 15.78 -15.72
C ALA A 81 -21.14 15.71 -15.10
N ALA A 82 -20.85 16.57 -14.09
CA ALA A 82 -19.58 16.59 -13.39
C ALA A 82 -19.35 15.33 -12.50
N MET A 83 -20.43 14.63 -12.13
CA MET A 83 -20.37 13.46 -11.26
C MET A 83 -21.29 12.33 -11.80
N PRO A 84 -20.97 11.75 -12.95
CA PRO A 84 -21.79 10.69 -13.52
C PRO A 84 -21.72 9.44 -12.65
N LEU A 85 -22.87 8.77 -12.48
CA LEU A 85 -22.99 7.50 -11.78
C LEU A 85 -23.73 6.48 -12.65
N GLY A 86 -23.19 5.27 -12.71
CA GLY A 86 -23.87 4.11 -13.28
C GLY A 86 -24.90 3.49 -12.32
N SER A 87 -25.55 2.42 -12.77
CA SER A 87 -26.41 1.61 -11.91
C SER A 87 -25.57 0.91 -10.85
N LYS A 88 -25.99 0.97 -9.59
CA LYS A 88 -25.28 0.35 -8.45
C LYS A 88 -23.90 0.97 -8.11
N GLU A 89 -23.61 2.16 -8.62
CA GLU A 89 -22.41 2.92 -8.30
C GLU A 89 -22.72 3.99 -7.24
N VAL A 90 -21.72 4.28 -6.41
CA VAL A 90 -21.72 5.40 -5.47
C VAL A 90 -20.38 6.11 -5.55
N TRP A 91 -20.36 7.42 -5.30
CA TRP A 91 -19.14 8.15 -5.02
C TRP A 91 -18.78 7.95 -3.55
N SER A 92 -17.69 7.23 -3.27
CA SER A 92 -17.18 7.07 -1.91
C SER A 92 -16.00 8.00 -1.64
N LEU A 93 -15.99 8.61 -0.46
CA LEU A 93 -14.94 9.51 0.00
C LEU A 93 -14.24 8.92 1.21
N TYR A 94 -12.94 8.71 1.09
CA TYR A 94 -12.06 8.28 2.18
C TYR A 94 -11.09 9.39 2.55
N ARG A 95 -10.76 9.48 3.83
CA ARG A 95 -9.59 10.23 4.25
C ARG A 95 -8.34 9.48 3.81
N ALA A 96 -7.38 10.17 3.20
CA ALA A 96 -6.13 9.59 2.73
C ALA A 96 -4.92 10.34 3.29
N LYS A 97 -3.79 9.63 3.40
CA LYS A 97 -2.50 10.24 3.79
C LYS A 97 -1.43 9.85 2.77
N LYS A 98 -0.58 10.83 2.39
CA LYS A 98 0.63 10.56 1.59
C LYS A 98 1.61 9.74 2.44
N ARG A 99 1.98 8.55 1.96
CA ARG A 99 2.85 7.62 2.65
C ARG A 99 3.89 7.01 1.70
N PRO A 100 5.11 6.72 2.19
CA PRO A 100 5.99 5.80 1.47
C PRO A 100 5.32 4.43 1.41
N SER A 101 5.42 3.77 0.28
CA SER A 101 4.71 2.51 0.00
C SER A 101 5.55 1.60 -0.87
N LEU A 102 5.60 0.33 -0.51
CA LEU A 102 6.27 -0.71 -1.29
C LEU A 102 5.34 -1.26 -2.36
N VAL A 103 5.80 -1.33 -3.60
CA VAL A 103 5.08 -1.98 -4.68
C VAL A 103 5.23 -3.50 -4.55
N LEU A 104 4.16 -4.15 -4.11
CA LEU A 104 4.10 -5.61 -3.94
C LEU A 104 3.84 -6.34 -5.25
N ALA A 105 3.01 -5.75 -6.12
CA ALA A 105 2.69 -6.36 -7.40
C ALA A 105 2.41 -5.32 -8.48
N LYS A 106 2.86 -5.66 -9.68
CA LYS A 106 2.55 -4.98 -10.94
C LYS A 106 2.35 -6.03 -12.02
N THR A 107 1.24 -5.97 -12.72
CA THR A 107 0.98 -6.89 -13.82
C THR A 107 1.91 -6.59 -14.99
N LYS A 108 2.68 -7.58 -15.41
CA LYS A 108 3.57 -7.50 -16.58
C LYS A 108 2.91 -8.05 -17.85
N THR A 109 1.96 -8.97 -17.70
CA THR A 109 1.29 -9.64 -18.81
C THR A 109 0.10 -8.83 -19.29
N ALA A 110 0.11 -8.43 -20.55
CA ALA A 110 -1.03 -7.80 -21.19
C ALA A 110 -2.02 -8.86 -21.67
N VAL A 111 -3.31 -8.55 -21.61
CA VAL A 111 -4.36 -9.38 -22.22
C VAL A 111 -4.33 -9.17 -23.73
N ASP A 112 -4.42 -10.24 -24.53
CA ASP A 112 -4.45 -10.16 -25.97
C ASP A 112 -5.65 -9.33 -26.45
N ARG A 113 -5.38 -8.37 -27.34
CA ARG A 113 -6.42 -7.48 -27.89
C ARG A 113 -7.51 -8.23 -28.64
N SER A 114 -7.19 -9.37 -29.22
CA SER A 114 -8.15 -10.20 -29.98
C SER A 114 -9.31 -10.71 -29.10
N VAL A 115 -9.05 -10.94 -27.81
CA VAL A 115 -10.08 -11.45 -26.86
C VAL A 115 -10.85 -10.34 -26.13
N LEU A 116 -10.54 -9.06 -26.41
CA LEU A 116 -11.15 -7.93 -25.70
C LEU A 116 -12.44 -7.40 -26.36
N HIS A 117 -12.78 -7.90 -27.54
CA HIS A 117 -13.99 -7.52 -28.29
C HIS A 117 -14.22 -5.99 -28.34
N GLY A 118 -13.17 -5.23 -28.65
CA GLY A 118 -13.23 -3.78 -28.78
C GLY A 118 -13.29 -2.99 -27.47
N ASN A 119 -13.12 -3.64 -26.30
CA ASN A 119 -13.13 -2.95 -25.01
C ASN A 119 -11.70 -2.80 -24.46
N PRO A 120 -10.94 -1.76 -24.84
CA PRO A 120 -9.53 -1.59 -24.48
C PRO A 120 -9.31 -1.41 -22.97
N ARG A 121 -10.32 -0.97 -22.21
CA ARG A 121 -10.19 -0.81 -20.75
C ARG A 121 -10.05 -2.13 -20.00
N LYS A 122 -10.47 -3.24 -20.59
CA LYS A 122 -10.25 -4.59 -20.03
C LYS A 122 -8.86 -5.13 -20.25
N ASN A 123 -8.06 -4.50 -21.10
CA ASN A 123 -6.71 -4.94 -21.44
C ASN A 123 -5.63 -4.41 -20.48
N THR A 124 -5.90 -3.33 -19.82
CA THR A 124 -4.93 -2.72 -18.94
C THR A 124 -5.40 -2.89 -17.52
N ALA A 125 -4.60 -3.55 -16.69
CA ALA A 125 -4.72 -3.44 -15.25
C ALA A 125 -3.90 -2.21 -14.82
N PRO A 126 -4.44 -0.98 -14.91
CA PRO A 126 -3.68 0.23 -14.66
C PRO A 126 -3.54 0.48 -13.15
N SER A 127 -3.22 -0.56 -12.40
CA SER A 127 -3.06 -0.51 -10.96
C SER A 127 -1.82 -1.27 -10.50
N LEU A 128 -1.24 -0.75 -9.43
CA LEU A 128 -0.22 -1.38 -8.60
C LEU A 128 -0.90 -1.89 -7.34
N ILE A 129 -0.44 -3.00 -6.77
CA ILE A 129 -0.76 -3.34 -5.39
C ILE A 129 0.40 -2.84 -4.53
N VAL A 130 0.10 -2.01 -3.55
CA VAL A 130 1.09 -1.41 -2.66
C VAL A 130 0.75 -1.65 -1.20
N ALA A 131 1.78 -1.80 -0.35
CA ALA A 131 1.64 -1.79 1.09
C ALA A 131 2.28 -0.51 1.67
N PRO A 132 1.61 0.20 2.59
CA PRO A 132 2.13 1.42 3.19
C PRO A 132 3.14 1.17 4.29
N TYR A 133 4.12 2.09 4.42
CA TYR A 133 4.96 2.21 5.58
C TYR A 133 4.42 3.22 6.59
N PHE A 134 4.53 2.90 7.85
CA PHE A 134 4.15 3.74 8.99
C PHE A 134 5.37 3.99 9.85
N GLY A 135 5.73 5.26 10.11
CA GLY A 135 6.82 5.59 11.02
C GLY A 135 6.54 5.12 12.44
N VAL A 136 7.57 4.67 13.15
CA VAL A 136 7.46 4.16 14.53
C VAL A 136 7.52 5.26 15.59
N ASP A 137 8.03 6.45 15.24
CA ASP A 137 8.25 7.54 16.19
C ASP A 137 6.97 8.04 16.85
N GLN A 138 7.07 8.35 18.13
CA GLN A 138 6.01 8.95 18.97
C GLN A 138 6.19 10.47 19.13
N GLU A 139 6.73 11.16 18.12
CA GLU A 139 6.97 12.60 18.20
C GLU A 139 5.77 13.45 17.75
N GLY A 140 5.50 14.50 18.51
CA GLY A 140 4.44 15.47 18.21
C GLY A 140 3.05 14.84 18.23
N ASN A 141 2.29 14.95 17.13
CA ASN A 141 0.95 14.37 16.98
C ASN A 141 0.96 12.92 16.44
N ARG A 142 2.09 12.25 16.44
CA ARG A 142 2.22 10.86 15.98
C ARG A 142 1.97 9.93 17.16
N ALA A 143 1.07 8.97 16.98
CA ALA A 143 0.80 7.94 17.99
C ALA A 143 1.99 6.98 18.15
N GLY A 144 2.77 6.76 17.09
CA GLY A 144 3.90 5.85 17.05
C GLY A 144 3.55 4.43 17.47
N TYR A 145 4.58 3.68 17.86
CA TYR A 145 4.43 2.31 18.37
C TYR A 145 5.29 2.13 19.62
N PRO A 146 4.83 1.33 20.63
CA PRO A 146 5.65 0.98 21.78
C PRO A 146 6.95 0.28 21.35
N PRO A 147 8.11 0.58 21.99
CA PRO A 147 9.40 -0.04 21.63
C PRO A 147 9.36 -1.58 21.63
N GLU A 148 8.76 -2.19 22.63
CA GLU A 148 8.58 -3.65 22.70
C GLU A 148 7.81 -4.23 21.50
N PHE A 149 6.79 -3.51 21.03
CA PHE A 149 6.05 -3.93 19.84
C PHE A 149 6.94 -3.83 18.59
N VAL A 150 7.70 -2.74 18.45
CA VAL A 150 8.63 -2.53 17.33
C VAL A 150 9.69 -3.63 17.29
N GLU A 151 10.25 -3.99 18.44
CA GLU A 151 11.23 -5.08 18.58
C GLU A 151 10.62 -6.42 18.13
N ARG A 152 9.42 -6.77 18.61
CA ARG A 152 8.73 -7.99 18.17
C ARG A 152 8.44 -8.01 16.68
N VAL A 153 8.09 -6.87 16.09
CA VAL A 153 7.92 -6.76 14.63
C VAL A 153 9.26 -6.94 13.92
N ARG A 154 10.36 -6.37 14.43
CA ARG A 154 11.70 -6.55 13.89
C ARG A 154 12.13 -8.02 13.91
N HIS A 155 11.73 -8.76 14.94
CA HIS A 155 11.94 -10.21 15.07
C HIS A 155 10.88 -11.05 14.33
N ILE A 156 9.99 -10.42 13.55
CA ILE A 156 8.99 -11.06 12.70
C ILE A 156 8.02 -11.99 13.47
N TRP A 157 7.59 -11.55 14.66
CA TRP A 157 6.57 -12.26 15.43
C TRP A 157 5.15 -12.09 14.86
N TYR A 158 4.93 -11.02 14.10
CA TYR A 158 3.63 -10.65 13.58
C TYR A 158 3.67 -10.57 12.04
N PRO A 159 3.14 -11.56 11.32
CA PRO A 159 3.30 -11.65 9.87
C PRO A 159 2.66 -10.50 9.09
N GLN A 160 1.68 -9.79 9.68
CA GLN A 160 1.02 -8.65 9.04
C GLN A 160 1.90 -7.38 9.02
N PHE A 161 3.02 -7.36 9.75
CA PHE A 161 3.95 -6.24 9.84
C PHE A 161 5.35 -6.66 9.44
N PHE A 162 6.10 -5.72 8.88
CA PHE A 162 7.52 -5.89 8.62
C PHE A 162 8.25 -4.61 8.98
N TRP A 163 9.28 -4.71 9.83
CA TRP A 163 10.11 -3.57 10.22
C TRP A 163 11.17 -3.28 9.16
N ASP A 164 11.41 -1.98 8.89
CA ASP A 164 12.43 -1.54 7.94
C ASP A 164 12.96 -0.14 8.28
N MET A 165 14.13 0.19 7.75
CA MET A 165 14.69 1.54 7.69
C MET A 165 14.60 2.01 6.25
N LEU A 166 13.87 3.12 6.02
CA LEU A 166 13.66 3.60 4.65
C LEU A 166 14.82 4.49 4.17
N PRO A 167 15.27 4.36 2.91
CA PRO A 167 16.39 5.13 2.34
C PRO A 167 16.00 6.56 1.94
N ILE A 168 14.93 7.11 2.49
CA ILE A 168 14.40 8.45 2.21
C ILE A 168 14.62 9.37 3.40
N SER A 169 14.93 10.65 3.17
CA SER A 169 15.21 11.62 4.22
C SER A 169 14.00 11.82 5.15
N GLY A 170 14.25 11.97 6.45
CA GLY A 170 13.24 12.22 7.49
C GLY A 170 12.47 11.00 7.96
N THR A 171 12.85 9.79 7.53
CA THR A 171 12.25 8.54 8.00
C THR A 171 13.36 7.64 8.50
N SER A 172 13.40 7.34 9.81
CA SER A 172 14.33 6.40 10.39
C SER A 172 13.74 4.98 10.34
N GLU A 173 12.90 4.65 11.28
CA GLU A 173 12.29 3.33 11.41
C GLU A 173 10.84 3.37 10.94
N SER A 174 10.41 2.32 10.28
CA SER A 174 9.06 2.22 9.72
C SER A 174 8.55 0.78 9.74
N LEU A 175 7.24 0.62 9.83
CA LEU A 175 6.56 -0.66 9.71
C LEU A 175 5.79 -0.71 8.39
N LEU A 176 6.15 -1.66 7.52
CA LEU A 176 5.33 -2.04 6.38
C LEU A 176 4.11 -2.81 6.89
N ARG A 177 2.93 -2.46 6.38
CA ARG A 177 1.67 -3.03 6.84
C ARG A 177 0.99 -3.78 5.69
N PHE A 178 1.14 -5.11 5.69
CA PHE A 178 0.56 -5.97 4.64
C PHE A 178 -0.96 -6.00 4.68
N GLU A 179 -1.56 -5.93 5.88
CA GLU A 179 -3.02 -5.92 6.04
C GLU A 179 -3.68 -4.64 5.49
N GLN A 180 -2.88 -3.62 5.18
CA GLN A 180 -3.33 -2.40 4.51
C GLN A 180 -2.92 -2.34 3.04
N ALA A 181 -2.50 -3.46 2.46
CA ALA A 181 -2.20 -3.52 1.04
C ALA A 181 -3.43 -3.18 0.20
N GLN A 182 -3.26 -2.28 -0.77
CA GLN A 182 -4.37 -1.76 -1.56
C GLN A 182 -3.94 -1.37 -2.97
N PRO A 183 -4.89 -1.29 -3.92
CA PRO A 183 -4.58 -0.85 -5.26
C PRO A 183 -4.35 0.67 -5.32
N VAL A 184 -3.34 1.06 -6.10
CA VAL A 184 -3.08 2.45 -6.50
C VAL A 184 -3.08 2.52 -8.02
N GLY A 185 -3.71 3.55 -8.59
CA GLY A 185 -3.75 3.72 -10.03
C GLY A 185 -2.35 3.89 -10.62
N TYR A 186 -2.05 3.15 -11.71
CA TYR A 186 -0.78 3.26 -12.42
C TYR A 186 -0.84 4.44 -13.41
N ASN A 187 -0.83 5.64 -12.87
CA ASN A 187 -0.77 6.88 -13.64
C ASN A 187 0.09 7.93 -12.91
N TYR A 188 0.63 8.88 -13.65
CA TYR A 188 1.59 9.87 -13.13
C TYR A 188 1.05 10.82 -12.04
N LEU A 189 -0.28 10.86 -11.84
CA LEU A 189 -0.91 11.65 -10.78
C LEU A 189 -1.15 10.85 -9.49
N SER A 190 -1.05 9.53 -9.53
CA SER A 190 -1.39 8.65 -8.40
C SER A 190 -0.22 8.36 -7.49
N TYR A 191 1.02 8.53 -7.96
CA TYR A 191 2.23 8.24 -7.20
C TYR A 191 3.41 9.13 -7.62
N GLU A 192 4.43 9.14 -6.76
CA GLU A 192 5.71 9.79 -6.99
C GLU A 192 6.83 8.79 -6.68
N THR A 193 7.83 8.69 -7.56
CA THR A 193 8.96 7.79 -7.38
C THR A 193 9.94 8.34 -6.35
N THR A 194 10.57 7.46 -5.56
CA THR A 194 11.61 7.84 -4.61
C THR A 194 13.04 7.65 -5.18
N GLY A 195 13.19 6.91 -6.28
CA GLY A 195 14.50 6.48 -6.79
C GLY A 195 15.10 5.28 -6.06
N TYR A 196 14.32 4.59 -5.22
CA TYR A 196 14.77 3.40 -4.51
C TYR A 196 13.88 2.20 -4.79
N LYS A 197 14.51 1.02 -4.78
CA LYS A 197 13.84 -0.28 -4.84
C LYS A 197 14.53 -1.27 -3.91
N LEU A 198 13.83 -2.28 -3.46
CA LEU A 198 14.42 -3.43 -2.77
C LEU A 198 15.30 -4.23 -3.74
N SER A 199 16.41 -4.78 -3.23
CA SER A 199 17.22 -5.76 -3.96
C SER A 199 16.44 -7.06 -4.21
N GLU A 200 16.97 -7.95 -5.05
CA GLU A 200 16.36 -9.26 -5.26
C GLU A 200 16.32 -10.09 -3.98
N TYR A 201 17.39 -10.03 -3.17
CA TYR A 201 17.46 -10.67 -1.86
C TYR A 201 16.37 -10.13 -0.93
N ALA A 202 16.29 -8.81 -0.76
CA ALA A 202 15.28 -8.19 0.08
C ALA A 202 13.85 -8.52 -0.38
N MET A 203 13.62 -8.59 -1.69
CA MET A 203 12.32 -9.00 -2.24
C MET A 203 11.99 -10.46 -1.95
N SER A 204 12.99 -11.37 -1.94
CA SER A 204 12.75 -12.78 -1.56
C SER A 204 12.34 -12.89 -0.09
N VAL A 205 12.95 -12.11 0.81
CA VAL A 205 12.55 -12.05 2.22
C VAL A 205 11.12 -11.50 2.36
N ILE A 206 10.80 -10.40 1.66
CA ILE A 206 9.43 -9.83 1.66
C ILE A 206 8.40 -10.86 1.16
N ASP A 207 8.77 -11.69 0.18
CA ASP A 207 7.89 -12.75 -0.33
C ASP A 207 7.62 -13.84 0.72
N GLU A 208 8.63 -14.23 1.47
CA GLU A 208 8.46 -15.21 2.56
C GLU A 208 7.61 -14.63 3.69
N VAL A 209 7.81 -13.34 4.08
CA VAL A 209 6.97 -12.69 5.09
C VAL A 209 5.53 -12.55 4.59
N PHE A 210 5.33 -12.19 3.33
CA PHE A 210 4.00 -12.10 2.74
C PHE A 210 3.33 -13.48 2.62
N HIS A 211 4.12 -14.54 2.32
CA HIS A 211 3.65 -15.92 2.38
C HIS A 211 3.20 -16.29 3.80
N PHE A 212 4.00 -15.95 4.81
CA PHE A 212 3.67 -16.18 6.22
C PHE A 212 2.37 -15.44 6.60
N TYR A 213 2.21 -14.19 6.16
CA TYR A 213 0.98 -13.42 6.39
C TYR A 213 -0.27 -14.07 5.77
N LEU A 214 -0.14 -14.63 4.56
CA LEU A 214 -1.28 -15.21 3.85
C LEU A 214 -1.67 -16.62 4.35
N ASN A 215 -0.69 -17.39 4.85
CA ASN A 215 -0.88 -18.81 5.13
C ASN A 215 -0.73 -19.16 6.61
N ASP A 216 -0.41 -18.19 7.46
CA ASP A 216 -0.13 -18.36 8.90
C ASP A 216 0.94 -19.45 9.19
N ASN A 217 1.84 -19.67 8.23
CA ASN A 217 2.97 -20.58 8.34
C ASN A 217 4.17 -20.07 7.55
N MET A 218 5.38 -20.41 8.02
CA MET A 218 6.63 -20.12 7.33
C MET A 218 7.05 -21.26 6.42
N LEU A 219 7.83 -20.94 5.38
CA LEU A 219 8.47 -21.96 4.57
C LEU A 219 9.52 -22.70 5.40
N ALA A 220 9.50 -24.05 5.36
CA ALA A 220 10.36 -24.88 6.22
C ALA A 220 11.87 -24.67 5.98
N GLU A 221 12.26 -24.38 4.74
CA GLU A 221 13.65 -24.13 4.30
C GLU A 221 13.88 -22.68 3.88
N GLY A 222 13.07 -21.73 4.40
CA GLY A 222 13.14 -20.32 4.06
C GLY A 222 14.17 -19.54 4.89
N ILE A 223 14.58 -18.39 4.36
CA ILE A 223 15.45 -17.41 5.05
C ILE A 223 14.78 -16.95 6.35
N LEU A 224 13.47 -16.70 6.29
CA LEU A 224 12.67 -16.27 7.42
C LEU A 224 12.70 -17.27 8.58
N LYS A 225 12.59 -18.56 8.28
CA LYS A 225 12.64 -19.62 9.30
C LYS A 225 14.03 -19.71 9.92
N ALA A 226 15.08 -19.69 9.11
CA ALA A 226 16.47 -19.71 9.61
C ALA A 226 16.76 -18.49 10.52
N TYR A 227 16.32 -17.30 10.12
CA TYR A 227 16.45 -16.09 10.93
C TYR A 227 15.70 -16.22 12.26
N GLN A 228 14.42 -16.66 12.23
CA GLN A 228 13.64 -16.80 13.47
C GLN A 228 14.22 -17.82 14.45
N ASP A 229 14.79 -18.90 13.97
CA ASP A 229 15.42 -19.89 14.85
C ASP A 229 16.62 -19.29 15.59
N VAL A 230 17.46 -18.50 14.89
CA VAL A 230 18.56 -17.76 15.52
C VAL A 230 18.07 -16.73 16.54
N ILE A 231 17.01 -15.98 16.21
CA ILE A 231 16.46 -14.96 17.13
C ILE A 231 15.86 -15.60 18.38
N LYS A 232 15.17 -16.73 18.26
CA LYS A 232 14.62 -17.47 19.40
C LYS A 232 15.73 -17.89 20.35
N ASP A 233 16.79 -18.50 19.83
CA ASP A 233 17.91 -18.97 20.62
C ASP A 233 18.68 -17.82 21.34
N LEU A 234 18.69 -16.61 20.77
CA LEU A 234 19.42 -15.47 21.33
C LEU A 234 18.61 -14.61 22.32
N PHE A 235 17.31 -14.53 22.18
CA PHE A 235 16.49 -13.52 22.90
C PHE A 235 15.32 -14.10 23.70
N TYR A 236 14.94 -15.38 23.49
CA TYR A 236 13.69 -15.92 24.03
C TYR A 236 13.82 -17.31 24.69
N ASP A 237 15.04 -17.76 24.97
CA ASP A 237 15.32 -18.97 25.79
C ASP A 237 15.17 -18.72 27.29
#